data_4cbe258c198e46cfbcdd609277d5e631
#
_entry.id   4cbe258c198e46cfbcdd609277d5e631
#
_cell.length_a   1.000
_cell.length_b   1.000
_cell.length_c   1.000
_cell.angle_alpha   90.00
_cell.angle_beta   90.00
_cell.angle_gamma   90.00
#
_symmetry.space_group_name_H-M   'P 1'
#
loop_
_entity.id
_entity.type
_entity.pdbx_description
1 polymer ?
#
loop_
_entity_poly.entity_id
_entity_poly.type
_entity_poly.pdbx_seq_one_letter_code
_entity_poly.pdbx_strand_id
1 'polypeptide(L)'
;MLLAKKVAAEILERDVPLVSDFPIKGALPGGIVEKTQGALGIVIGYCTKEPFAETLRLTPRVLRVGIGCRRGTAQETIEAAVAAVLSAHQLDPSAVKGVYSIDLKQQETGLLAACAKHNWPTVFYTAEELRSVPGEFTDSPFVQEMIVGNVCERAAMRGAEKLLVKKTAVAA
;
A
#
# COMPACT_ATOMS: atom_id res chain seq x y z
N MET A 1 -11.32 -19.03 6.73
CA MET A 1 -10.99 -20.47 6.82
C MET A 1 -11.84 -21.36 5.89
N LEU A 2 -13.10 -21.07 5.64
CA LEU A 2 -13.98 -21.84 4.75
C LEU A 2 -13.52 -21.83 3.28
N LEU A 3 -13.22 -20.66 2.72
CA LEU A 3 -12.76 -20.51 1.33
C LEU A 3 -11.45 -21.24 1.03
N ALA A 4 -10.47 -21.21 1.94
CA ALA A 4 -9.22 -21.95 1.75
C ALA A 4 -9.44 -23.47 1.65
N LYS A 5 -10.34 -24.02 2.47
CA LYS A 5 -10.73 -25.44 2.37
C LYS A 5 -11.44 -25.75 1.05
N LYS A 6 -12.31 -24.83 0.61
CA LYS A 6 -13.03 -24.97 -0.67
C LYS A 6 -12.06 -24.97 -1.86
N VAL A 7 -11.09 -24.02 -1.87
CA VAL A 7 -10.03 -23.98 -2.88
C VAL A 7 -9.21 -25.27 -2.85
N ALA A 8 -8.82 -25.75 -1.68
CA ALA A 8 -8.03 -26.99 -1.56
C ALA A 8 -8.78 -28.23 -2.09
N ALA A 9 -10.09 -28.32 -1.87
CA ALA A 9 -10.90 -29.39 -2.42
C ALA A 9 -11.03 -29.28 -3.94
N GLU A 10 -11.25 -28.05 -4.44
CA GLU A 10 -11.44 -27.78 -5.86
C GLU A 10 -10.17 -28.13 -6.70
N ILE A 11 -8.97 -27.83 -6.17
CA ILE A 11 -7.68 -28.17 -6.82
C ILE A 11 -7.52 -29.66 -7.10
N LEU A 12 -8.16 -30.54 -6.33
CA LEU A 12 -8.10 -31.98 -6.52
C LEU A 12 -8.95 -32.46 -7.70
N GLU A 13 -9.94 -31.68 -8.11
CA GLU A 13 -10.91 -32.06 -9.15
C GLU A 13 -10.69 -31.29 -10.45
N ARG A 14 -10.28 -30.03 -10.37
CA ARG A 14 -10.09 -29.14 -11.53
C ARG A 14 -9.14 -27.98 -11.23
N ASP A 15 -8.70 -27.33 -12.30
CA ASP A 15 -7.84 -26.15 -12.19
C ASP A 15 -8.59 -24.96 -11.55
N VAL A 16 -7.97 -24.36 -10.54
CA VAL A 16 -8.43 -23.15 -9.86
C VAL A 16 -7.71 -21.92 -10.44
N PRO A 17 -8.46 -20.91 -10.91
CA PRO A 17 -7.88 -19.69 -11.45
C PRO A 17 -7.16 -18.86 -10.37
N LEU A 18 -6.02 -18.30 -10.76
CA LEU A 18 -5.19 -17.38 -9.98
C LEU A 18 -5.03 -16.06 -10.73
N VAL A 19 -5.23 -14.95 -10.01
CA VAL A 19 -4.84 -13.60 -10.43
C VAL A 19 -3.82 -13.06 -9.43
N SER A 20 -2.72 -12.48 -9.94
CA SER A 20 -1.68 -11.90 -9.12
C SER A 20 -1.32 -10.47 -9.57
N ASP A 21 -1.20 -9.53 -8.61
CA ASP A 21 -0.64 -8.19 -8.86
C ASP A 21 0.90 -8.23 -8.97
N PHE A 22 1.50 -9.40 -8.74
CA PHE A 22 2.95 -9.61 -8.78
C PHE A 22 3.34 -10.55 -9.91
N PRO A 23 4.55 -10.41 -10.48
CA PRO A 23 5.03 -11.35 -11.47
C PRO A 23 5.19 -12.74 -10.84
N ILE A 24 4.64 -13.74 -11.50
CA ILE A 24 4.78 -15.14 -11.11
C ILE A 24 6.12 -15.64 -11.61
N LYS A 25 6.95 -16.15 -10.71
CA LYS A 25 8.26 -16.72 -11.05
C LYS A 25 8.19 -18.26 -10.97
N GLY A 26 8.55 -18.93 -12.05
CA GLY A 26 8.52 -20.38 -12.14
C GLY A 26 7.16 -20.96 -12.52
N ALA A 27 7.03 -22.27 -12.43
CA ALA A 27 5.78 -22.97 -12.72
C ALA A 27 4.81 -22.87 -11.53
N LEU A 28 3.53 -22.71 -11.83
CA LEU A 28 2.48 -22.81 -10.83
C LEU A 28 2.35 -24.25 -10.31
N PRO A 29 1.92 -24.42 -9.06
CA PRO A 29 1.56 -25.75 -8.55
C PRO A 29 0.46 -26.38 -9.40
N GLY A 30 0.44 -27.74 -9.46
CA GLY A 30 -0.63 -28.47 -10.14
C GLY A 30 -2.01 -28.08 -9.61
N GLY A 31 -2.98 -27.95 -10.50
CA GLY A 31 -4.34 -27.53 -10.17
C GLY A 31 -4.52 -26.01 -9.98
N ILE A 32 -3.51 -25.20 -10.29
CA ILE A 32 -3.61 -23.72 -10.28
C ILE A 32 -3.20 -23.19 -11.65
N VAL A 33 -4.00 -22.28 -12.21
CA VAL A 33 -3.77 -21.69 -13.54
C VAL A 33 -3.98 -20.19 -13.54
N GLU A 34 -3.20 -19.44 -14.31
CA GLU A 34 -3.41 -18.00 -14.52
C GLU A 34 -4.64 -17.79 -15.41
N LYS A 35 -5.74 -17.36 -14.79
CA LYS A 35 -6.99 -16.98 -15.48
C LYS A 35 -7.71 -15.91 -14.68
N THR A 36 -8.44 -15.05 -15.37
CA THR A 36 -9.21 -13.94 -14.79
C THR A 36 -10.70 -14.22 -14.63
N GLN A 37 -11.15 -15.43 -14.97
CA GLN A 37 -12.56 -15.83 -14.96
C GLN A 37 -12.73 -17.17 -14.25
N GLY A 38 -13.81 -17.27 -13.47
CA GLY A 38 -14.18 -18.47 -12.73
C GLY A 38 -15.19 -18.17 -11.63
N ALA A 39 -15.87 -19.19 -11.13
CA ALA A 39 -16.79 -19.05 -9.98
C ALA A 39 -15.99 -18.93 -8.67
N LEU A 40 -14.94 -19.74 -8.52
CA LEU A 40 -14.01 -19.72 -7.38
C LEU A 40 -12.60 -19.47 -7.90
N GLY A 41 -11.84 -18.60 -7.20
CA GLY A 41 -10.46 -18.33 -7.58
C GLY A 41 -9.63 -17.72 -6.46
N ILE A 42 -8.35 -17.60 -6.72
CA ILE A 42 -7.34 -17.05 -5.81
C ILE A 42 -6.91 -15.68 -6.33
N VAL A 43 -6.82 -14.69 -5.46
CA VAL A 43 -6.19 -13.40 -5.74
C VAL A 43 -5.02 -13.18 -4.79
N ILE A 44 -3.84 -12.92 -5.33
CA ILE A 44 -2.67 -12.48 -4.58
C ILE A 44 -2.37 -11.05 -4.97
N GLY A 45 -2.64 -10.08 -4.08
CA GLY A 45 -2.49 -8.70 -4.49
C GLY A 45 -2.77 -7.68 -3.40
N TYR A 46 -2.55 -6.43 -3.77
CA TYR A 46 -2.77 -5.26 -2.93
C TYR A 46 -3.97 -4.40 -3.37
N CYS A 47 -4.66 -4.82 -4.45
CA CYS A 47 -5.87 -4.15 -4.92
C CYS A 47 -7.13 -4.81 -4.34
N THR A 48 -8.25 -4.06 -4.28
CA THR A 48 -9.54 -4.54 -3.76
C THR A 48 -10.40 -5.25 -4.82
N LYS A 49 -9.88 -5.46 -6.05
CA LYS A 49 -10.62 -6.12 -7.14
C LYS A 49 -10.95 -7.57 -6.80
N GLU A 50 -12.19 -7.97 -7.05
CA GLU A 50 -12.68 -9.34 -6.86
C GLU A 50 -13.14 -9.90 -8.22
N PRO A 51 -12.23 -10.54 -8.98
CA PRO A 51 -12.55 -11.05 -10.32
C PRO A 51 -13.39 -12.32 -10.30
N PHE A 52 -13.57 -12.99 -9.15
CA PHE A 52 -14.31 -14.23 -9.01
C PHE A 52 -15.50 -14.04 -8.10
N ALA A 53 -16.57 -14.81 -8.31
CA ALA A 53 -17.75 -14.79 -7.44
C ALA A 53 -17.40 -15.20 -6.00
N GLU A 54 -16.49 -16.16 -5.84
CA GLU A 54 -15.87 -16.52 -4.57
C GLU A 54 -14.36 -16.35 -4.69
N THR A 55 -13.80 -15.39 -3.96
CA THR A 55 -12.39 -15.04 -4.05
C THR A 55 -11.66 -15.36 -2.75
N LEU A 56 -10.71 -16.31 -2.81
CA LEU A 56 -9.71 -16.47 -1.75
C LEU A 56 -8.63 -15.39 -1.95
N ARG A 57 -8.65 -14.37 -1.09
CA ARG A 57 -7.71 -13.27 -1.16
C ARG A 57 -6.52 -13.50 -0.23
N LEU A 58 -5.32 -13.33 -0.78
CA LEU A 58 -4.06 -13.28 -0.05
C LEU A 58 -3.47 -11.89 -0.26
N THR A 59 -3.44 -11.09 0.80
CA THR A 59 -3.01 -9.68 0.74
C THR A 59 -1.67 -9.50 1.45
N PRO A 60 -0.54 -9.49 0.73
CA PRO A 60 0.76 -9.24 1.34
C PRO A 60 0.90 -7.76 1.72
N ARG A 61 1.55 -7.48 2.85
CA ARG A 61 1.85 -6.13 3.32
C ARG A 61 3.03 -5.53 2.54
N VAL A 62 2.74 -4.84 1.46
CA VAL A 62 3.75 -4.29 0.53
C VAL A 62 3.61 -2.78 0.31
N LEU A 63 2.43 -2.20 0.58
CA LEU A 63 2.18 -0.78 0.33
C LEU A 63 2.90 0.10 1.35
N ARG A 64 3.72 0.99 0.85
CA ARG A 64 4.43 2.00 1.63
C ARG A 64 3.67 3.33 1.50
N VAL A 65 3.17 3.85 2.62
CA VAL A 65 2.40 5.11 2.65
C VAL A 65 3.30 6.24 3.11
N GLY A 66 3.65 7.13 2.20
CA GLY A 66 4.40 8.33 2.51
C GLY A 66 3.47 9.44 2.99
N ILE A 67 3.69 9.98 4.18
CA ILE A 67 2.85 11.04 4.76
C ILE A 67 3.68 12.30 5.05
N GLY A 68 3.18 13.44 4.56
CA GLY A 68 3.57 14.77 4.99
C GLY A 68 2.33 15.48 5.55
N CYS A 69 2.38 15.92 6.79
CA CYS A 69 1.27 16.65 7.42
C CYS A 69 1.76 17.96 8.05
N ARG A 70 0.85 18.90 8.32
CA ARG A 70 1.15 20.09 9.10
C ARG A 70 1.38 19.69 10.56
N ARG A 71 2.06 20.59 11.32
CA ARG A 71 2.21 20.39 12.78
C ARG A 71 0.83 20.37 13.44
N GLY A 72 0.62 19.39 14.33
CA GLY A 72 -0.63 19.26 15.09
C GLY A 72 -1.83 18.78 14.28
N THR A 73 -1.64 18.20 13.09
CA THR A 73 -2.74 17.57 12.34
C THR A 73 -3.38 16.47 13.19
N ALA A 74 -4.71 16.51 13.33
CA ALA A 74 -5.46 15.54 14.12
C ALA A 74 -5.37 14.12 13.54
N GLN A 75 -5.46 13.13 14.41
CA GLN A 75 -5.44 11.70 14.04
C GLN A 75 -6.50 11.38 12.98
N GLU A 76 -7.73 11.81 13.20
CA GLU A 76 -8.88 11.51 12.34
C GLU A 76 -8.70 12.11 10.94
N THR A 77 -8.08 13.27 10.83
CA THR A 77 -7.76 13.90 9.55
C THR A 77 -6.76 13.05 8.76
N ILE A 78 -5.73 12.53 9.42
CA ILE A 78 -4.72 11.67 8.78
C ILE A 78 -5.36 10.34 8.35
N GLU A 79 -6.15 9.72 9.22
CA GLU A 79 -6.87 8.48 8.90
C GLU A 79 -7.80 8.65 7.70
N ALA A 80 -8.60 9.72 7.69
CA ALA A 80 -9.52 10.02 6.60
C ALA A 80 -8.76 10.26 5.28
N ALA A 81 -7.65 10.97 5.32
CA ALA A 81 -6.81 11.22 4.14
C ALA A 81 -6.25 9.92 3.57
N VAL A 82 -5.69 9.05 4.40
CA VAL A 82 -5.15 7.75 3.96
C VAL A 82 -6.26 6.88 3.40
N ALA A 83 -7.40 6.77 4.10
CA ALA A 83 -8.54 5.98 3.65
C ALA A 83 -9.08 6.46 2.31
N ALA A 84 -9.21 7.77 2.11
CA ALA A 84 -9.68 8.37 0.86
C ALA A 84 -8.75 8.04 -0.32
N VAL A 85 -7.43 8.16 -0.13
CA VAL A 85 -6.45 7.84 -1.17
C VAL A 85 -6.45 6.35 -1.50
N LEU A 86 -6.43 5.46 -0.50
CA LEU A 86 -6.48 4.03 -0.73
C LEU A 86 -7.76 3.62 -1.47
N SER A 87 -8.91 4.15 -1.06
CA SER A 87 -10.20 3.88 -1.70
C SER A 87 -10.25 4.38 -3.14
N ALA A 88 -9.82 5.61 -3.40
CA ALA A 88 -9.81 6.20 -4.75
C ALA A 88 -8.97 5.39 -5.74
N HIS A 89 -7.92 4.74 -5.27
CA HIS A 89 -7.02 3.90 -6.08
C HIS A 89 -7.29 2.40 -5.96
N GLN A 90 -8.39 2.00 -5.32
CA GLN A 90 -8.77 0.60 -5.11
C GLN A 90 -7.67 -0.23 -4.44
N LEU A 91 -6.94 0.37 -3.49
CA LEU A 91 -5.88 -0.28 -2.73
C LEU A 91 -6.43 -0.83 -1.41
N ASP A 92 -6.02 -2.05 -1.06
CA ASP A 92 -6.47 -2.72 0.16
C ASP A 92 -5.72 -2.14 1.39
N PRO A 93 -6.42 -1.58 2.38
CA PRO A 93 -5.78 -1.08 3.60
C PRO A 93 -4.97 -2.14 4.36
N SER A 94 -5.34 -3.42 4.25
CA SER A 94 -4.59 -4.53 4.86
C SER A 94 -3.23 -4.78 4.20
N ALA A 95 -3.04 -4.30 2.96
CA ALA A 95 -1.77 -4.35 2.26
C ALA A 95 -0.75 -3.30 2.74
N VAL A 96 -1.15 -2.38 3.61
CA VAL A 96 -0.24 -1.34 4.13
C VAL A 96 0.85 -1.99 4.97
N LYS A 97 2.09 -1.84 4.50
CA LYS A 97 3.30 -2.30 5.19
C LYS A 97 3.71 -1.37 6.32
N GLY A 98 3.50 -0.06 6.12
CA GLY A 98 3.86 0.94 7.11
C GLY A 98 3.77 2.36 6.54
N VAL A 99 3.97 3.33 7.43
CA VAL A 99 3.97 4.76 7.15
C VAL A 99 5.39 5.31 7.19
N TYR A 100 5.72 6.15 6.22
CA TYR A 100 7.05 6.67 5.98
C TYR A 100 7.02 8.19 5.91
N SER A 101 7.91 8.87 6.62
CA SER A 101 7.93 10.34 6.66
C SER A 101 9.36 10.88 6.91
N ILE A 102 9.46 12.18 7.06
CA ILE A 102 10.70 12.85 7.49
C ILE A 102 10.81 12.85 9.02
N ASP A 103 12.02 12.84 9.55
CA ASP A 103 12.35 12.82 10.98
C ASP A 103 11.72 13.99 11.77
N LEU A 104 11.51 15.14 11.13
CA LEU A 104 10.78 16.26 11.71
C LEU A 104 9.34 15.92 12.15
N LYS A 105 8.81 14.79 11.69
CA LYS A 105 7.45 14.31 12.01
C LYS A 105 7.42 13.18 13.06
N GLN A 106 8.56 12.80 13.60
CA GLN A 106 8.64 11.72 14.58
C GLN A 106 7.94 12.00 15.93
N GLN A 107 7.60 13.27 16.20
CA GLN A 107 6.88 13.68 17.42
C GLN A 107 5.45 14.18 17.15
N GLU A 108 4.93 14.04 15.93
CA GLU A 108 3.57 14.44 15.59
C GLU A 108 2.56 13.45 16.18
N THR A 109 1.93 13.83 17.27
CA THR A 109 1.04 12.96 18.06
C THR A 109 -0.10 12.37 17.24
N GLY A 110 -0.75 13.15 16.36
CA GLY A 110 -1.83 12.67 15.51
C GLY A 110 -1.35 11.62 14.51
N LEU A 111 -0.16 11.79 13.94
CA LEU A 111 0.44 10.79 13.01
C LEU A 111 0.75 9.49 13.75
N LEU A 112 1.38 9.57 14.91
CA LEU A 112 1.73 8.40 15.71
C LEU A 112 0.48 7.67 16.20
N ALA A 113 -0.55 8.40 16.63
CA ALA A 113 -1.81 7.81 17.07
C ALA A 113 -2.55 7.09 15.94
N ALA A 114 -2.62 7.69 14.74
CA ALA A 114 -3.18 7.03 13.56
C ALA A 114 -2.44 5.73 13.23
N CYS A 115 -1.10 5.77 13.22
CA CYS A 115 -0.28 4.60 12.93
C CYS A 115 -0.46 3.50 13.99
N ALA A 116 -0.51 3.85 15.26
CA ALA A 116 -0.71 2.90 16.35
C ALA A 116 -2.07 2.20 16.26
N LYS A 117 -3.16 2.96 16.00
CA LYS A 117 -4.51 2.43 15.85
C LYS A 117 -4.63 1.38 14.73
N HIS A 118 -3.94 1.59 13.62
CA HIS A 118 -3.95 0.70 12.46
C HIS A 118 -2.83 -0.35 12.46
N ASN A 119 -2.00 -0.39 13.50
CA ASN A 119 -0.81 -1.26 13.56
C ASN A 119 0.11 -1.08 12.33
N TRP A 120 0.31 0.19 11.90
CA TRP A 120 1.24 0.54 10.84
C TRP A 120 2.59 0.93 11.45
N PRO A 121 3.65 0.15 11.21
CA PRO A 121 5.00 0.56 11.59
C PRO A 121 5.36 1.91 10.98
N THR A 122 6.05 2.76 11.75
CA THR A 122 6.51 4.07 11.27
C THR A 122 8.02 4.07 11.06
N VAL A 123 8.44 4.66 9.95
CA VAL A 123 9.86 4.87 9.64
C VAL A 123 10.06 6.33 9.27
N PHE A 124 11.03 6.96 9.90
CA PHE A 124 11.39 8.34 9.65
C PHE A 124 12.78 8.43 9.04
N TYR A 125 12.90 9.25 8.01
CA TYR A 125 14.13 9.47 7.27
C TYR A 125 14.63 10.90 7.44
N THR A 126 15.93 11.10 7.45
CA THR A 126 16.53 12.43 7.41
C THR A 126 16.29 13.11 6.07
N ALA A 127 16.42 14.44 6.05
CA ALA A 127 16.33 15.20 4.81
C ALA A 127 17.38 14.76 3.76
N GLU A 128 18.58 14.38 4.21
CA GLU A 128 19.65 13.89 3.34
C GLU A 128 19.28 12.55 2.70
N GLU A 129 18.77 11.61 3.48
CA GLU A 129 18.28 10.32 3.00
C GLU A 129 17.16 10.46 1.98
N LEU A 130 16.24 11.40 2.18
CA LEU A 130 15.16 11.65 1.24
C LEU A 130 15.64 12.32 -0.04
N ARG A 131 16.62 13.21 0.03
CA ARG A 131 17.25 13.83 -1.16
C ARG A 131 17.98 12.81 -2.02
N SER A 132 18.57 11.80 -1.43
CA SER A 132 19.30 10.75 -2.14
C SER A 132 18.40 9.76 -2.90
N VAL A 133 17.08 9.79 -2.70
CA VAL A 133 16.15 8.90 -3.41
C VAL A 133 16.07 9.32 -4.88
N PRO A 134 16.48 8.44 -5.83
CA PRO A 134 16.44 8.75 -7.25
C PRO A 134 14.99 8.77 -7.77
N GLY A 135 14.73 9.58 -8.78
CA GLY A 135 13.44 9.64 -9.47
C GLY A 135 12.94 11.06 -9.65
N GLU A 136 11.89 11.18 -10.47
CA GLU A 136 11.14 12.41 -10.65
C GLU A 136 9.98 12.43 -9.67
N PHE A 137 9.89 13.48 -8.86
CA PHE A 137 8.85 13.64 -7.84
C PHE A 137 8.07 14.93 -8.08
N THR A 138 6.81 14.92 -7.65
CA THR A 138 5.94 16.08 -7.77
C THR A 138 6.49 17.26 -6.95
N ASP A 139 6.72 18.39 -7.60
CA ASP A 139 7.15 19.59 -6.90
C ASP A 139 6.09 20.10 -5.94
N SER A 140 6.55 20.57 -4.78
CA SER A 140 5.68 21.17 -3.78
C SER A 140 6.12 22.61 -3.53
N PRO A 141 5.31 23.61 -3.91
CA PRO A 141 5.67 25.01 -3.71
C PRO A 141 5.91 25.37 -2.24
N PHE A 142 5.31 24.64 -1.30
CA PHE A 142 5.48 24.84 0.14
C PHE A 142 6.80 24.29 0.71
N VAL A 143 7.55 23.53 -0.08
CA VAL A 143 8.75 22.78 0.37
C VAL A 143 10.03 23.35 -0.25
N GLN A 144 9.94 24.31 -1.16
CA GLN A 144 11.11 24.99 -1.73
C GLN A 144 11.94 25.74 -0.68
N GLU A 145 11.33 26.16 0.42
CA GLU A 145 12.04 26.79 1.55
C GLU A 145 12.62 25.79 2.56
N MET A 146 12.14 24.55 2.58
CA MET A 146 12.58 23.51 3.52
C MET A 146 13.13 22.27 2.79
N ILE A 147 14.30 22.39 2.24
CA ILE A 147 15.35 21.33 2.10
C ILE A 147 14.98 20.06 1.27
N VAL A 148 13.71 19.62 1.11
CA VAL A 148 13.34 18.41 0.35
C VAL A 148 12.04 18.61 -0.43
N GLY A 149 12.11 18.61 -1.74
CA GLY A 149 10.99 18.98 -2.64
C GLY A 149 9.70 18.17 -2.52
N ASN A 150 9.74 16.89 -2.12
CA ASN A 150 8.56 16.06 -1.89
C ASN A 150 8.87 14.97 -0.87
N VAL A 151 8.52 15.25 0.38
CA VAL A 151 8.78 14.33 1.49
C VAL A 151 8.01 13.01 1.33
N CYS A 152 6.71 13.07 1.03
CA CYS A 152 5.87 11.87 1.06
C CYS A 152 6.20 10.88 -0.06
N GLU A 153 6.38 11.34 -1.30
CA GLU A 153 6.75 10.43 -2.40
C GLU A 153 8.13 9.84 -2.20
N ARG A 154 9.12 10.67 -1.80
CA ARG A 154 10.48 10.20 -1.53
C ARG A 154 10.52 9.20 -0.38
N ALA A 155 9.79 9.46 0.72
CA ALA A 155 9.71 8.54 1.85
C ALA A 155 9.04 7.21 1.48
N ALA A 156 8.00 7.23 0.66
CA ALA A 156 7.35 6.03 0.15
C ALA A 156 8.30 5.24 -0.77
N MET A 157 9.02 5.94 -1.66
CA MET A 157 9.88 5.32 -2.68
C MET A 157 11.20 4.77 -2.15
N ARG A 158 11.68 5.23 -0.98
CA ARG A 158 12.92 4.70 -0.43
C ARG A 158 12.80 3.22 -0.09
N GLY A 159 13.32 2.36 -0.96
CA GLY A 159 13.20 0.90 -0.87
C GLY A 159 11.91 0.33 -1.43
N ALA A 160 11.24 1.06 -2.32
CA ALA A 160 10.17 0.58 -3.17
C ALA A 160 10.64 0.54 -4.64
N GLU A 161 10.01 -0.31 -5.43
CA GLU A 161 10.32 -0.46 -6.86
C GLU A 161 9.52 0.53 -7.73
N LYS A 162 8.32 0.93 -7.27
CA LYS A 162 7.37 1.69 -8.08
C LYS A 162 6.52 2.63 -7.22
N LEU A 163 6.32 3.85 -7.72
CA LEU A 163 5.33 4.78 -7.19
C LEU A 163 3.95 4.47 -7.81
N LEU A 164 3.01 4.00 -7.00
CA LEU A 164 1.66 3.66 -7.44
C LEU A 164 0.76 4.90 -7.51
N VAL A 165 0.88 5.78 -6.53
CA VAL A 165 0.06 6.98 -6.38
C VAL A 165 0.96 8.18 -6.13
N LYS A 166 0.81 9.21 -6.95
CA LYS A 166 1.49 10.49 -6.76
C LYS A 166 0.91 11.23 -5.55
N LYS A 167 1.66 12.19 -5.04
CA LYS A 167 1.24 13.04 -3.93
C LYS A 167 -0.15 13.61 -4.19
N THR A 168 -1.06 13.34 -3.26
CA THR A 168 -2.41 13.91 -3.23
C THR A 168 -2.50 14.83 -2.03
N ALA A 169 -2.84 16.10 -2.25
CA ALA A 169 -3.16 17.01 -1.16
C ALA A 169 -4.62 16.76 -0.75
N VAL A 170 -4.83 16.33 0.48
CA VAL A 170 -6.16 16.22 1.07
C VAL A 170 -6.38 17.47 1.90
N ALA A 171 -7.47 18.20 1.62
CA ALA A 171 -7.84 19.38 2.39
C ALA A 171 -8.07 18.96 3.87
N ALA A 172 -7.42 19.69 4.77
CA ALA A 172 -7.60 19.54 6.21
C ALA A 172 -8.84 20.31 6.66
#